data_191badd62066fe30dea6c495e73efca5
#
_entry.id   191badd62066fe30dea6c495e73efca5
#
_cell.length_a   1.000
_cell.length_b   1.000
_cell.length_c   1.000
_cell.angle_alpha   90.00
_cell.angle_beta   90.00
_cell.angle_gamma   90.00
#
_symmetry.space_group_name_H-M   'P 1'
#
loop_
_entity.id
_entity.type
_entity.pdbx_description
1 polymer ?
#
loop_
_entity_poly.entity_id
_entity_poly.type
_entity_poly.pdbx_seq_one_letter_code
_entity_poly.pdbx_strand_id
1 'polypeptide(L)'
;VYEWGQLSKNLKKIPYDMGKIVDVAVGQDHVLAVNDKGKVFTWGFNRMGLNQIPAELQGKKIRDIEAGFQTSIVVTADGKVVSWGNTNAVDISSSKVKNEKIKEVKTNIQTGIALTEDGRVISLAKKETAFDKIPEEIQGKVEKIALTDKAAAAVLKDGTVSVWGNNHNHIFEIPEEVQGNAVDISAGRNHIVVVTKEGNAVAWGGNENKQAKVPGKATNIAKVSSGYYQNCVIKEDGSVVTWGLKGYLLGTDNLGRNVFYRILKGGQMTMTVGFIAVIIQFAIGIFVGGISGYYGGKVDI
;
A
#
# COMPACT_ATOMS: atom_id res chain seq x y z
N VAL A 1 -3.17 18.60 8.52
CA VAL A 1 -2.94 17.15 8.29
C VAL A 1 -2.98 16.46 9.63
N TYR A 2 -3.69 15.35 9.72
CA TYR A 2 -3.74 14.48 10.89
C TYR A 2 -3.22 13.11 10.50
N GLU A 3 -2.37 12.54 11.32
CA GLU A 3 -1.86 11.18 11.18
C GLU A 3 -2.38 10.32 12.33
N TRP A 4 -2.77 9.09 12.03
CA TRP A 4 -3.19 8.11 13.04
C TRP A 4 -2.65 6.71 12.72
N GLY A 5 -2.59 5.87 13.73
CA GLY A 5 -2.04 4.52 13.65
C GLY A 5 -0.65 4.40 14.26
N GLN A 6 0.05 3.34 13.91
CA GLN A 6 1.44 3.12 14.34
C GLN A 6 2.42 3.79 13.38
N LEU A 7 2.84 4.98 13.75
CA LEU A 7 3.73 5.79 12.95
C LEU A 7 5.16 5.73 13.49
N SER A 8 6.13 5.64 12.61
CA SER A 8 7.54 5.80 12.97
C SER A 8 7.79 7.21 13.50
N LYS A 9 8.84 7.36 14.33
CA LYS A 9 9.20 8.66 14.91
C LYS A 9 9.44 9.76 13.85
N ASN A 10 9.91 9.39 12.66
CA ASN A 10 10.17 10.34 11.58
C ASN A 10 8.90 10.76 10.84
N LEU A 11 7.92 9.88 10.70
CA LEU A 11 6.63 10.20 10.09
C LEU A 11 5.82 11.17 10.96
N LYS A 12 6.00 11.16 12.28
CA LYS A 12 5.35 12.11 13.21
C LYS A 12 5.86 13.55 13.12
N LYS A 13 6.90 13.81 12.33
CA LYS A 13 7.47 15.15 12.15
C LYS A 13 6.78 15.92 11.03
N ILE A 14 5.48 16.15 11.17
CA ILE A 14 4.71 16.94 10.21
C ILE A 14 5.27 18.37 10.15
N PRO A 15 5.58 18.92 8.97
CA PRO A 15 6.03 20.30 8.84
C PRO A 15 4.99 21.30 9.39
N TYR A 16 5.48 22.37 9.99
CA TYR A 16 4.63 23.47 10.44
C TYR A 16 4.28 24.40 9.26
N ASP A 17 3.16 25.09 9.38
CA ASP A 17 2.74 26.17 8.47
C ASP A 17 2.67 25.75 6.98
N MET A 18 2.06 24.59 6.75
CA MET A 18 1.85 24.10 5.38
C MET A 18 0.72 24.83 4.63
N GLY A 19 -0.09 25.63 5.34
CA GLY A 19 -1.28 26.25 4.77
C GLY A 19 -2.41 25.23 4.52
N LYS A 20 -3.30 25.53 3.59
CA LYS A 20 -4.40 24.63 3.20
C LYS A 20 -3.89 23.54 2.29
N ILE A 21 -3.80 22.32 2.80
CA ILE A 21 -3.42 21.14 2.03
C ILE A 21 -4.58 20.71 1.14
N VAL A 22 -4.29 20.46 -0.15
CA VAL A 22 -5.26 20.04 -1.16
C VAL A 22 -5.07 18.59 -1.59
N ASP A 23 -3.85 18.05 -1.46
CA ASP A 23 -3.61 16.64 -1.75
C ASP A 23 -2.47 16.07 -0.88
N VAL A 24 -2.51 14.75 -0.64
CA VAL A 24 -1.54 14.00 0.17
C VAL A 24 -1.30 12.64 -0.45
N ALA A 25 -0.04 12.26 -0.63
CA ALA A 25 0.37 10.92 -1.03
C ALA A 25 1.27 10.30 0.05
N VAL A 26 1.04 9.03 0.34
CA VAL A 26 1.74 8.30 1.40
C VAL A 26 2.50 7.14 0.81
N GLY A 27 3.82 7.20 0.88
CA GLY A 27 4.71 6.11 0.53
C GLY A 27 4.98 5.16 1.69
N GLN A 28 5.94 4.27 1.54
CA GLN A 28 6.31 3.36 2.63
C GLN A 28 6.90 4.08 3.83
N ASP A 29 7.82 5.00 3.59
CA ASP A 29 8.65 5.62 4.64
C ASP A 29 8.51 7.14 4.68
N HIS A 30 7.74 7.75 3.78
CA HIS A 30 7.61 9.18 3.64
C HIS A 30 6.22 9.60 3.17
N VAL A 31 5.94 10.87 3.32
CA VAL A 31 4.68 11.50 2.91
C VAL A 31 5.00 12.70 2.02
N LEU A 32 4.20 12.88 0.99
CA LEU A 32 4.13 14.10 0.20
C LEU A 32 2.82 14.81 0.47
N ALA A 33 2.84 16.12 0.47
CA ALA A 33 1.63 16.95 0.50
C ALA A 33 1.81 18.16 -0.41
N VAL A 34 0.72 18.65 -0.96
CA VAL A 34 0.69 19.88 -1.72
C VAL A 34 -0.39 20.80 -1.18
N ASN A 35 -0.09 22.09 -1.06
CA ASN A 35 -1.07 23.08 -0.63
C ASN A 35 -1.76 23.78 -1.81
N ASP A 36 -2.76 24.58 -1.51
CA ASP A 36 -3.55 25.36 -2.48
C ASP A 36 -2.73 26.40 -3.28
N LYS A 37 -1.50 26.69 -2.82
CA LYS A 37 -0.53 27.58 -3.52
C LYS A 37 0.43 26.78 -4.41
N GLY A 38 0.30 25.46 -4.49
CA GLY A 38 1.18 24.59 -5.28
C GLY A 38 2.52 24.27 -4.58
N LYS A 39 2.69 24.64 -3.31
CA LYS A 39 3.91 24.30 -2.58
C LYS A 39 3.88 22.85 -2.14
N VAL A 40 4.94 22.11 -2.49
CA VAL A 40 5.13 20.70 -2.11
C VAL A 40 5.87 20.64 -0.77
N PHE A 41 5.44 19.72 0.08
CA PHE A 41 6.03 19.38 1.36
C PHE A 41 6.33 17.88 1.40
N THR A 42 7.39 17.50 2.11
CA THR A 42 7.72 16.11 2.34
C THR A 42 8.27 15.94 3.74
N TRP A 43 7.96 14.79 4.35
CA TRP A 43 8.49 14.38 5.65
C TRP A 43 8.53 12.86 5.76
N GLY A 44 9.19 12.37 6.80
CA GLY A 44 9.43 10.94 7.01
C GLY A 44 10.92 10.61 6.95
N PHE A 45 11.25 9.40 6.50
CA PHE A 45 12.63 9.02 6.31
C PHE A 45 13.25 9.71 5.10
N ASN A 46 14.46 10.23 5.28
CA ASN A 46 15.21 10.88 4.20
C ASN A 46 16.19 9.92 3.51
N ARG A 47 15.75 8.68 3.27
CA ARG A 47 16.54 7.74 2.46
C ARG A 47 16.53 8.20 1.01
N MET A 48 17.67 8.06 0.33
CA MET A 48 17.82 8.43 -1.10
C MET A 48 17.44 9.89 -1.42
N GLY A 49 17.47 10.79 -0.44
CA GLY A 49 17.13 12.19 -0.64
C GLY A 49 15.63 12.49 -0.77
N LEU A 50 14.76 11.64 -0.23
CA LEU A 50 13.29 11.81 -0.30
C LEU A 50 12.80 13.17 0.21
N ASN A 51 13.50 13.78 1.18
CA ASN A 51 13.13 15.09 1.71
C ASN A 51 13.79 16.27 0.94
N GLN A 52 14.51 15.99 -0.15
CA GLN A 52 15.15 16.98 -1.01
C GLN A 52 14.28 17.29 -2.21
N ILE A 53 13.31 18.17 -2.04
CA ILE A 53 12.37 18.57 -3.10
C ILE A 53 13.16 19.26 -4.22
N PRO A 54 13.03 18.80 -5.49
CA PRO A 54 13.72 19.43 -6.63
C PRO A 54 13.37 20.91 -6.78
N ALA A 55 14.40 21.75 -6.99
CA ALA A 55 14.23 23.19 -7.13
C ALA A 55 13.33 23.59 -8.33
N GLU A 56 13.28 22.74 -9.35
CA GLU A 56 12.43 22.96 -10.54
C GLU A 56 10.92 22.94 -10.25
N LEU A 57 10.49 22.40 -9.08
CA LEU A 57 9.11 22.45 -8.63
C LEU A 57 8.73 23.77 -7.95
N GLN A 58 9.70 24.63 -7.66
CA GLN A 58 9.43 25.91 -7.00
C GLN A 58 8.57 26.80 -7.90
N GLY A 59 7.45 27.29 -7.37
CA GLY A 59 6.52 28.16 -8.09
C GLY A 59 5.68 27.47 -9.17
N LYS A 60 5.79 26.15 -9.31
CA LYS A 60 4.95 25.39 -10.24
C LYS A 60 3.57 25.06 -9.63
N LYS A 61 2.55 25.09 -10.45
CA LYS A 61 1.26 24.51 -10.09
C LYS A 61 1.35 22.99 -10.21
N ILE A 62 0.86 22.29 -9.21
CA ILE A 62 0.91 20.84 -9.13
C ILE A 62 -0.49 20.27 -9.48
N ARG A 63 -0.51 19.20 -10.27
CA ARG A 63 -1.69 18.49 -10.71
C ARG A 63 -1.91 17.20 -9.93
N ASP A 64 -0.83 16.42 -9.74
CA ASP A 64 -0.87 15.13 -9.09
C ASP A 64 0.41 14.89 -8.30
N ILE A 65 0.32 14.16 -7.21
CA ILE A 65 1.45 13.73 -6.39
C ILE A 65 1.34 12.24 -6.08
N GLU A 66 2.46 11.54 -6.16
CA GLU A 66 2.53 10.11 -5.87
C GLU A 66 3.75 9.81 -4.99
N ALA A 67 3.55 9.00 -3.97
CA ALA A 67 4.60 8.51 -3.09
C ALA A 67 4.65 6.98 -3.15
N GLY A 68 5.68 6.46 -3.80
CA GLY A 68 5.92 5.03 -3.92
C GLY A 68 6.71 4.44 -2.75
N PHE A 69 7.37 3.31 -2.99
CA PHE A 69 8.16 2.62 -1.97
C PHE A 69 9.26 3.52 -1.37
N GLN A 70 10.09 4.11 -2.20
CA GLN A 70 11.12 5.09 -1.83
C GLN A 70 11.28 6.14 -2.93
N THR A 71 10.22 6.42 -3.66
CA THR A 71 10.20 7.33 -4.79
C THR A 71 9.11 8.36 -4.57
N SER A 72 9.43 9.61 -4.84
CA SER A 72 8.48 10.71 -4.88
C SER A 72 8.28 11.14 -6.33
N ILE A 73 7.05 11.35 -6.75
CA ILE A 73 6.71 11.82 -8.09
C ILE A 73 5.70 12.96 -7.96
N VAL A 74 5.90 13.97 -8.79
CA VAL A 74 4.99 15.12 -8.92
C VAL A 74 4.69 15.31 -10.39
N VAL A 75 3.43 15.52 -10.71
CA VAL A 75 2.98 15.95 -12.02
C VAL A 75 2.60 17.43 -11.94
N THR A 76 3.23 18.25 -12.73
CA THR A 76 2.93 19.69 -12.80
C THR A 76 1.68 19.97 -13.65
N ALA A 77 1.08 21.13 -13.50
CA ALA A 77 -0.16 21.48 -14.24
C ALA A 77 0.02 21.50 -15.76
N ASP A 78 1.26 21.69 -16.25
CA ASP A 78 1.61 21.60 -17.67
C ASP A 78 1.90 20.17 -18.13
N GLY A 79 1.70 19.16 -17.24
CA GLY A 79 1.80 17.74 -17.56
C GLY A 79 3.22 17.17 -17.51
N LYS A 80 4.20 17.90 -16.97
CA LYS A 80 5.57 17.39 -16.78
C LYS A 80 5.68 16.57 -15.51
N VAL A 81 6.48 15.52 -15.56
CA VAL A 81 6.74 14.63 -14.44
C VAL A 81 8.12 14.92 -13.86
N VAL A 82 8.17 15.10 -12.54
CA VAL A 82 9.40 15.25 -11.77
C VAL A 82 9.45 14.16 -10.72
N SER A 83 10.55 13.42 -10.64
CA SER A 83 10.74 12.36 -9.64
C SER A 83 12.06 12.49 -8.92
N TRP A 84 12.07 12.07 -7.65
CA TRP A 84 13.29 12.00 -6.84
C TRP A 84 13.22 10.87 -5.82
N GLY A 85 14.32 10.65 -5.10
CA GLY A 85 14.47 9.51 -4.23
C GLY A 85 15.05 8.32 -4.99
N ASN A 86 14.58 7.11 -4.71
CA ASN A 86 14.97 5.90 -5.44
C ASN A 86 14.21 5.79 -6.76
N THR A 87 14.78 6.34 -7.82
CA THR A 87 14.17 6.31 -9.16
C THR A 87 14.47 5.03 -9.94
N ASN A 88 14.96 3.96 -9.29
CA ASN A 88 15.29 2.72 -10.00
C ASN A 88 14.05 1.95 -10.51
N ALA A 89 12.90 2.16 -9.89
CA ALA A 89 11.65 1.51 -10.30
C ALA A 89 10.97 2.18 -11.50
N VAL A 90 11.24 3.48 -11.73
CA VAL A 90 10.55 4.27 -12.76
C VAL A 90 11.54 4.99 -13.67
N ASP A 91 11.21 5.07 -14.95
CA ASP A 91 11.95 5.83 -15.96
C ASP A 91 11.07 6.97 -16.49
N ILE A 92 11.31 8.17 -15.98
CA ILE A 92 10.67 9.39 -16.47
C ILE A 92 11.51 10.12 -17.54
N SER A 93 12.75 9.67 -17.77
CA SER A 93 13.64 10.24 -18.78
C SER A 93 13.41 9.68 -20.19
N SER A 94 12.60 8.61 -20.28
CA SER A 94 12.34 7.95 -21.57
C SER A 94 11.59 8.87 -22.53
N SER A 95 11.81 8.65 -23.82
CA SER A 95 11.08 9.34 -24.90
C SER A 95 9.57 9.13 -24.82
N LYS A 96 9.13 8.05 -24.14
CA LYS A 96 7.72 7.71 -23.91
C LYS A 96 6.97 8.74 -23.06
N VAL A 97 7.67 9.46 -22.16
CA VAL A 97 7.06 10.38 -21.19
C VAL A 97 7.41 11.84 -21.50
N LYS A 98 8.61 12.07 -22.02
CA LYS A 98 9.20 13.43 -22.14
C LYS A 98 8.39 14.40 -23.01
N ASN A 99 7.65 13.87 -23.99
CA ASN A 99 6.85 14.66 -24.92
C ASN A 99 5.34 14.54 -24.63
N GLU A 100 4.95 13.87 -23.56
CA GLU A 100 3.56 13.63 -23.22
C GLU A 100 3.08 14.61 -22.15
N LYS A 101 1.79 14.91 -22.19
CA LYS A 101 1.11 15.64 -21.13
C LYS A 101 0.50 14.65 -20.15
N ILE A 102 1.15 14.47 -19.03
CA ILE A 102 0.72 13.52 -17.99
C ILE A 102 -0.34 14.15 -17.11
N LYS A 103 -1.39 13.38 -16.81
CA LYS A 103 -2.49 13.73 -15.93
C LYS A 103 -2.30 13.15 -14.52
N GLU A 104 -1.89 11.88 -14.44
CA GLU A 104 -1.79 11.12 -13.20
C GLU A 104 -0.66 10.09 -13.29
N VAL A 105 -0.02 9.78 -12.17
CA VAL A 105 0.99 8.72 -12.07
C VAL A 105 0.68 7.82 -10.88
N LYS A 106 0.83 6.52 -11.06
CA LYS A 106 0.80 5.53 -9.97
C LYS A 106 2.06 4.69 -9.97
N THR A 107 2.58 4.40 -8.78
CA THR A 107 3.80 3.59 -8.60
C THR A 107 3.61 2.49 -7.57
N ASN A 108 4.39 1.42 -7.75
CA ASN A 108 4.60 0.41 -6.74
C ASN A 108 6.11 0.20 -6.50
N ILE A 109 6.48 -0.93 -5.87
CA ILE A 109 7.89 -1.25 -5.58
C ILE A 109 8.72 -1.48 -6.86
N GLN A 110 8.11 -1.95 -7.94
CA GLN A 110 8.78 -2.47 -9.12
C GLN A 110 8.68 -1.56 -10.34
N THR A 111 7.60 -0.78 -10.44
CA THR A 111 7.27 -0.01 -11.64
C THR A 111 6.36 1.16 -11.36
N GLY A 112 5.99 1.87 -12.40
CA GLY A 112 4.97 2.89 -12.42
C GLY A 112 4.21 2.88 -13.74
N ILE A 113 3.05 3.48 -13.73
CA ILE A 113 2.25 3.79 -14.92
C ILE A 113 1.83 5.26 -14.89
N ALA A 114 1.72 5.86 -16.05
CA ALA A 114 1.28 7.24 -16.23
C ALA A 114 0.02 7.28 -17.10
N LEU A 115 -0.92 8.10 -16.71
CA LEU A 115 -2.09 8.44 -17.51
C LEU A 115 -1.85 9.79 -18.20
N THR A 116 -2.04 9.86 -19.50
CA THR A 116 -1.95 11.08 -20.29
C THR A 116 -3.27 11.85 -20.28
N GLU A 117 -3.24 13.13 -20.65
CA GLU A 117 -4.45 13.96 -20.74
C GLU A 117 -5.45 13.45 -21.78
N ASP A 118 -4.98 12.80 -22.86
CA ASP A 118 -5.81 12.23 -23.91
C ASP A 118 -6.32 10.82 -23.59
N GLY A 119 -6.02 10.30 -22.39
CA GLY A 119 -6.58 9.03 -21.88
C GLY A 119 -5.78 7.79 -22.28
N ARG A 120 -4.51 7.93 -22.66
CA ARG A 120 -3.60 6.81 -22.89
C ARG A 120 -2.87 6.45 -21.59
N VAL A 121 -2.53 5.18 -21.43
CA VAL A 121 -1.69 4.70 -20.35
C VAL A 121 -0.30 4.36 -20.88
N ILE A 122 0.74 4.81 -20.15
CA ILE A 122 2.13 4.59 -20.50
C ILE A 122 2.81 3.86 -19.34
N SER A 123 3.55 2.79 -19.61
CA SER A 123 4.40 2.16 -18.62
C SER A 123 5.65 3.00 -18.39
N LEU A 124 5.98 3.21 -17.10
CA LEU A 124 7.21 3.86 -16.65
C LEU A 124 8.29 2.85 -16.26
N ALA A 125 8.10 1.57 -16.56
CA ALA A 125 9.06 0.52 -16.20
C ALA A 125 10.39 0.69 -16.96
N LYS A 126 11.50 0.57 -16.24
CA LYS A 126 12.85 0.53 -16.85
C LYS A 126 13.15 -0.77 -17.57
N LYS A 127 12.54 -1.86 -17.10
CA LYS A 127 12.63 -3.19 -17.70
C LYS A 127 11.23 -3.68 -18.04
N GLU A 128 11.10 -4.42 -19.11
CA GLU A 128 9.81 -5.00 -19.50
C GLU A 128 9.22 -5.83 -18.36
N THR A 129 7.95 -5.58 -18.09
CA THR A 129 7.15 -6.21 -17.03
C THR A 129 5.78 -6.60 -17.57
N ALA A 130 5.00 -7.35 -16.79
CA ALA A 130 3.62 -7.65 -17.15
C ALA A 130 2.73 -6.39 -17.26
N PHE A 131 3.14 -5.29 -16.64
CA PHE A 131 2.43 -4.00 -16.71
C PHE A 131 2.59 -3.30 -18.06
N ASP A 132 3.59 -3.68 -18.86
CA ASP A 132 3.79 -3.14 -20.21
C ASP A 132 2.80 -3.70 -21.23
N LYS A 133 2.12 -4.81 -20.88
CA LYS A 133 1.06 -5.41 -21.71
C LYS A 133 -0.27 -4.68 -21.50
N ILE A 134 -0.27 -3.38 -21.73
CA ILE A 134 -1.45 -2.54 -21.59
C ILE A 134 -2.40 -2.90 -22.75
N PRO A 135 -3.69 -3.19 -22.49
CA PRO A 135 -4.66 -3.50 -23.55
C PRO A 135 -4.81 -2.32 -24.52
N GLU A 136 -4.70 -2.59 -25.83
CA GLU A 136 -4.81 -1.53 -26.85
C GLU A 136 -6.20 -0.92 -26.89
N GLU A 137 -7.23 -1.71 -26.61
CA GLU A 137 -8.64 -1.31 -26.64
C GLU A 137 -9.00 -0.22 -25.62
N ILE A 138 -8.20 -0.05 -24.55
CA ILE A 138 -8.43 0.99 -23.55
C ILE A 138 -7.74 2.32 -23.89
N GLN A 139 -6.76 2.31 -24.81
CA GLN A 139 -5.97 3.49 -25.12
C GLN A 139 -6.83 4.66 -25.64
N GLY A 140 -6.62 5.85 -25.09
CA GLY A 140 -7.43 7.04 -25.38
C GLY A 140 -8.76 7.12 -24.64
N LYS A 141 -9.14 6.09 -23.87
CA LYS A 141 -10.43 6.01 -23.17
C LYS A 141 -10.31 6.07 -21.65
N VAL A 142 -9.10 6.05 -21.10
CA VAL A 142 -8.87 5.96 -19.66
C VAL A 142 -9.12 7.30 -18.96
N GLU A 143 -9.80 7.25 -17.83
CA GLU A 143 -10.08 8.41 -16.96
C GLU A 143 -9.30 8.37 -15.64
N LYS A 144 -9.09 7.18 -15.07
CA LYS A 144 -8.38 6.94 -13.79
C LYS A 144 -7.55 5.69 -13.89
N ILE A 145 -6.46 5.65 -13.13
CA ILE A 145 -5.57 4.49 -13.03
C ILE A 145 -5.31 4.09 -11.58
N ALA A 146 -5.04 2.81 -11.37
CA ALA A 146 -4.61 2.28 -10.08
C ALA A 146 -3.58 1.16 -10.30
N LEU A 147 -2.72 0.92 -9.32
CA LEU A 147 -1.63 -0.03 -9.42
C LEU A 147 -1.49 -0.83 -8.14
N THR A 148 -1.61 -2.17 -8.25
CA THR A 148 -1.24 -3.11 -7.19
C THR A 148 0.22 -3.53 -7.32
N ASP A 149 0.72 -4.43 -6.44
CA ASP A 149 2.08 -4.98 -6.59
C ASP A 149 2.26 -5.80 -7.89
N LYS A 150 1.18 -6.34 -8.48
CA LYS A 150 1.26 -7.28 -9.61
C LYS A 150 0.33 -6.99 -10.78
N ALA A 151 -0.66 -6.14 -10.59
CA ALA A 151 -1.64 -5.79 -11.62
C ALA A 151 -1.88 -4.28 -11.66
N ALA A 152 -2.22 -3.79 -12.83
CA ALA A 152 -2.70 -2.44 -13.03
C ALA A 152 -4.20 -2.47 -13.36
N ALA A 153 -4.88 -1.39 -13.05
CA ALA A 153 -6.29 -1.23 -13.35
C ALA A 153 -6.59 0.18 -13.87
N ALA A 154 -7.61 0.30 -14.66
CA ALA A 154 -8.11 1.55 -15.19
C ALA A 154 -9.64 1.63 -15.13
N VAL A 155 -10.15 2.81 -14.86
CA VAL A 155 -11.54 3.19 -15.11
C VAL A 155 -11.57 3.95 -16.42
N LEU A 156 -12.41 3.51 -17.34
CA LEU A 156 -12.63 4.16 -18.61
C LEU A 156 -13.69 5.28 -18.49
N LYS A 157 -13.73 6.17 -19.46
CA LYS A 157 -14.68 7.31 -19.53
C LYS A 157 -16.15 6.89 -19.47
N ASP A 158 -16.47 5.66 -19.91
CA ASP A 158 -17.82 5.08 -19.85
C ASP A 158 -18.14 4.40 -18.51
N GLY A 159 -17.16 4.31 -17.60
CA GLY A 159 -17.27 3.63 -16.31
C GLY A 159 -16.91 2.15 -16.34
N THR A 160 -16.42 1.64 -17.46
CA THR A 160 -15.88 0.27 -17.56
C THR A 160 -14.56 0.17 -16.83
N VAL A 161 -14.30 -0.97 -16.18
CA VAL A 161 -13.02 -1.27 -15.51
C VAL A 161 -12.24 -2.31 -16.31
N SER A 162 -10.96 -2.02 -16.54
CA SER A 162 -10.00 -2.94 -17.16
C SER A 162 -8.88 -3.24 -16.18
N VAL A 163 -8.44 -4.50 -16.13
CA VAL A 163 -7.32 -4.96 -15.27
C VAL A 163 -6.34 -5.76 -16.11
N TRP A 164 -5.05 -5.50 -15.98
CA TRP A 164 -3.98 -6.21 -16.69
C TRP A 164 -2.76 -6.43 -15.80
N GLY A 165 -1.77 -7.19 -16.27
CA GLY A 165 -0.58 -7.56 -15.53
C GLY A 165 -0.61 -9.03 -15.14
N ASN A 166 -0.26 -9.37 -13.90
CA ASN A 166 -0.28 -10.74 -13.39
C ASN A 166 -1.55 -11.00 -12.57
N ASN A 167 -2.33 -11.99 -12.98
CA ASN A 167 -3.48 -12.42 -12.20
C ASN A 167 -3.01 -13.05 -10.88
N HIS A 168 -3.43 -12.43 -9.78
CA HIS A 168 -3.10 -12.85 -8.42
C HIS A 168 -4.27 -12.53 -7.51
N ASN A 169 -4.61 -13.43 -6.59
CA ASN A 169 -5.74 -13.24 -5.68
C ASN A 169 -7.07 -12.94 -6.41
N HIS A 170 -7.30 -13.57 -7.57
CA HIS A 170 -8.53 -13.36 -8.36
C HIS A 170 -8.78 -11.90 -8.77
N ILE A 171 -7.69 -11.10 -8.94
CA ILE A 171 -7.79 -9.67 -9.22
C ILE A 171 -8.43 -9.38 -10.59
N PHE A 172 -8.39 -10.36 -11.53
CA PHE A 172 -9.02 -10.25 -12.85
C PHE A 172 -10.50 -10.62 -12.84
N GLU A 173 -11.02 -11.15 -11.75
CA GLU A 173 -12.45 -11.42 -11.57
C GLU A 173 -13.18 -10.14 -11.16
N ILE A 174 -13.33 -9.22 -12.13
CA ILE A 174 -13.95 -7.92 -11.89
C ILE A 174 -15.44 -8.13 -11.59
N PRO A 175 -15.98 -7.61 -10.46
CA PRO A 175 -17.40 -7.70 -10.16
C PRO A 175 -18.25 -7.06 -11.26
N GLU A 176 -19.30 -7.74 -11.71
CA GLU A 176 -20.18 -7.29 -12.79
C GLU A 176 -20.82 -5.91 -12.48
N GLU A 177 -21.13 -5.67 -11.22
CA GLU A 177 -21.75 -4.43 -10.73
C GLU A 177 -20.90 -3.17 -10.91
N VAL A 178 -19.56 -3.29 -11.13
CA VAL A 178 -18.70 -2.12 -11.41
C VAL A 178 -18.58 -1.80 -12.89
N GLN A 179 -18.92 -2.74 -13.79
CA GLN A 179 -18.77 -2.53 -15.21
C GLN A 179 -19.78 -1.50 -15.76
N GLY A 180 -19.25 -0.44 -16.39
CA GLY A 180 -20.05 0.70 -16.85
C GLY A 180 -20.51 1.64 -15.73
N ASN A 181 -20.08 1.39 -14.47
CA ASN A 181 -20.57 2.08 -13.29
C ASN A 181 -19.46 2.72 -12.42
N ALA A 182 -18.19 2.49 -12.73
CA ALA A 182 -17.07 3.02 -11.98
C ALA A 182 -16.84 4.51 -12.23
N VAL A 183 -16.56 5.27 -11.15
CA VAL A 183 -16.21 6.71 -11.21
C VAL A 183 -14.87 7.02 -10.55
N ASP A 184 -14.42 6.20 -9.61
CA ASP A 184 -13.13 6.34 -8.96
C ASP A 184 -12.54 4.96 -8.64
N ILE A 185 -11.22 4.86 -8.53
CA ILE A 185 -10.52 3.61 -8.31
C ILE A 185 -9.28 3.85 -7.45
N SER A 186 -9.03 2.92 -6.54
CA SER A 186 -7.78 2.86 -5.79
C SER A 186 -7.36 1.41 -5.62
N ALA A 187 -6.07 1.16 -5.51
CA ALA A 187 -5.55 -0.18 -5.33
C ALA A 187 -4.60 -0.25 -4.14
N GLY A 188 -4.69 -1.31 -3.39
CA GLY A 188 -3.72 -1.67 -2.38
C GLY A 188 -2.71 -2.69 -2.92
N ARG A 189 -2.06 -3.43 -2.04
CA ARG A 189 -1.04 -4.40 -2.44
C ARG A 189 -1.56 -5.48 -3.39
N ASN A 190 -2.73 -6.04 -3.09
CA ASN A 190 -3.30 -7.19 -3.79
C ASN A 190 -4.82 -7.12 -3.95
N HIS A 191 -5.40 -5.94 -3.82
CA HIS A 191 -6.83 -5.70 -3.95
C HIS A 191 -7.10 -4.38 -4.64
N ILE A 192 -8.29 -4.25 -5.18
CA ILE A 192 -8.78 -3.04 -5.86
C ILE A 192 -10.08 -2.61 -5.18
N VAL A 193 -10.28 -1.32 -5.08
CA VAL A 193 -11.52 -0.69 -4.63
C VAL A 193 -11.99 0.30 -5.69
N VAL A 194 -13.24 0.18 -6.08
CA VAL A 194 -13.91 1.09 -7.01
C VAL A 194 -15.03 1.81 -6.29
N VAL A 195 -15.25 3.06 -6.62
CA VAL A 195 -16.45 3.81 -6.25
C VAL A 195 -17.38 3.83 -7.45
N THR A 196 -18.63 3.46 -7.24
CA THR A 196 -19.67 3.46 -8.28
C THR A 196 -20.36 4.82 -8.42
N LYS A 197 -21.11 5.03 -9.50
CA LYS A 197 -21.90 6.26 -9.73
C LYS A 197 -22.88 6.57 -8.60
N GLU A 198 -23.36 5.52 -7.88
CA GLU A 198 -24.24 5.66 -6.73
C GLU A 198 -23.46 6.03 -5.43
N GLY A 199 -22.14 6.20 -5.50
CA GLY A 199 -21.31 6.52 -4.35
C GLY A 199 -21.06 5.35 -3.42
N ASN A 200 -21.18 4.11 -3.88
CA ASN A 200 -20.88 2.91 -3.11
C ASN A 200 -19.48 2.38 -3.44
N ALA A 201 -18.82 1.77 -2.45
CA ALA A 201 -17.58 1.07 -2.68
C ALA A 201 -17.81 -0.40 -3.03
N VAL A 202 -17.07 -0.90 -4.01
CA VAL A 202 -16.95 -2.32 -4.34
C VAL A 202 -15.48 -2.69 -4.30
N ALA A 203 -15.13 -3.78 -3.64
CA ALA A 203 -13.74 -4.21 -3.48
C ALA A 203 -13.58 -5.69 -3.79
N TRP A 204 -12.49 -6.06 -4.47
CA TRP A 204 -12.16 -7.44 -4.79
C TRP A 204 -10.65 -7.71 -4.80
N GLY A 205 -10.26 -8.96 -5.02
CA GLY A 205 -8.87 -9.40 -4.94
C GLY A 205 -8.56 -10.02 -3.58
N GLY A 206 -7.34 -9.81 -3.07
CA GLY A 206 -6.92 -10.35 -1.77
C GLY A 206 -7.80 -9.87 -0.61
N ASN A 207 -8.10 -10.81 0.31
CA ASN A 207 -9.04 -10.55 1.42
C ASN A 207 -8.58 -11.15 2.76
N GLU A 208 -7.33 -11.50 2.90
CA GLU A 208 -6.76 -12.13 4.10
C GLU A 208 -6.91 -11.24 5.35
N ASN A 209 -6.92 -9.94 5.14
CA ASN A 209 -7.08 -8.92 6.17
C ASN A 209 -8.45 -8.22 6.13
N LYS A 210 -9.44 -8.79 5.42
CA LYS A 210 -10.77 -8.22 5.20
C LYS A 210 -10.74 -6.92 4.37
N GLN A 211 -9.71 -6.73 3.55
CA GLN A 211 -9.56 -5.54 2.72
C GLN A 211 -10.56 -5.50 1.56
N ALA A 212 -11.05 -6.65 1.09
CA ALA A 212 -12.14 -6.71 0.11
C ALA A 212 -13.54 -6.79 0.76
N LYS A 213 -13.64 -6.76 2.11
CA LYS A 213 -14.93 -6.76 2.81
C LYS A 213 -15.38 -5.34 3.13
N VAL A 214 -16.06 -4.71 2.20
CA VAL A 214 -16.58 -3.34 2.34
C VAL A 214 -17.63 -3.27 3.45
N PRO A 215 -17.53 -2.34 4.42
CA PRO A 215 -18.55 -2.15 5.45
C PRO A 215 -19.77 -1.41 4.86
N GLY A 216 -20.99 -1.79 5.28
CA GLY A 216 -22.24 -1.20 4.77
C GLY A 216 -22.39 0.34 4.99
N LYS A 217 -21.56 0.93 5.84
CA LYS A 217 -21.49 2.39 6.03
C LYS A 217 -20.63 3.14 5.01
N ALA A 218 -19.89 2.43 4.14
CA ALA A 218 -19.08 3.01 3.07
C ALA A 218 -19.96 3.36 1.86
N THR A 219 -20.78 4.38 2.01
CA THR A 219 -21.71 4.93 1.02
C THR A 219 -21.57 6.45 0.94
N ASN A 220 -22.07 7.07 -0.11
CA ASN A 220 -21.94 8.50 -0.40
C ASN A 220 -20.46 8.93 -0.40
N ILE A 221 -19.66 8.21 -1.16
CA ILE A 221 -18.21 8.34 -1.18
C ILE A 221 -17.79 9.44 -2.15
N ALA A 222 -17.02 10.41 -1.65
CA ALA A 222 -16.41 11.46 -2.45
C ALA A 222 -14.99 11.08 -2.93
N LYS A 223 -14.22 10.31 -2.14
CA LYS A 223 -12.85 9.90 -2.48
C LYS A 223 -12.52 8.55 -1.85
N VAL A 224 -11.78 7.71 -2.58
CA VAL A 224 -11.23 6.44 -2.09
C VAL A 224 -9.71 6.46 -2.09
N SER A 225 -9.10 5.84 -1.08
CA SER A 225 -7.66 5.61 -1.00
C SER A 225 -7.40 4.26 -0.37
N SER A 226 -6.58 3.45 -1.02
CA SER A 226 -6.18 2.12 -0.55
C SER A 226 -4.69 2.11 -0.23
N GLY A 227 -4.35 1.60 0.94
CA GLY A 227 -2.98 1.29 1.32
C GLY A 227 -2.70 -0.20 1.16
N TYR A 228 -1.62 -0.70 1.75
CA TYR A 228 -1.16 -2.07 1.56
C TYR A 228 -2.26 -3.13 1.79
N TYR A 229 -2.95 -3.08 2.94
CA TYR A 229 -4.04 -3.98 3.33
C TYR A 229 -5.20 -3.24 3.97
N GLN A 230 -5.31 -1.95 3.76
CA GLN A 230 -6.30 -1.07 4.36
C GLN A 230 -6.94 -0.21 3.30
N ASN A 231 -8.15 0.21 3.56
CA ASN A 231 -8.87 1.16 2.74
C ASN A 231 -9.42 2.30 3.60
N CYS A 232 -9.49 3.44 2.98
CA CYS A 232 -10.07 4.64 3.55
C CYS A 232 -10.96 5.29 2.49
N VAL A 233 -12.15 5.66 2.87
CA VAL A 233 -13.02 6.51 2.04
C VAL A 233 -13.39 7.76 2.81
N ILE A 234 -13.45 8.86 2.09
CA ILE A 234 -14.01 10.12 2.56
C ILE A 234 -15.38 10.24 1.93
N LYS A 235 -16.40 10.42 2.76
CA LYS A 235 -17.76 10.62 2.32
C LYS A 235 -18.02 12.08 1.96
N GLU A 236 -19.11 12.35 1.24
CA GLU A 236 -19.51 13.71 0.87
C GLU A 236 -19.73 14.64 2.07
N ASP A 237 -20.13 14.08 3.22
CA ASP A 237 -20.29 14.81 4.48
C ASP A 237 -18.96 15.06 5.22
N GLY A 238 -17.82 14.65 4.64
CA GLY A 238 -16.47 14.73 5.21
C GLY A 238 -16.15 13.65 6.24
N SER A 239 -17.08 12.77 6.58
CA SER A 239 -16.80 11.64 7.47
C SER A 239 -15.92 10.59 6.80
N VAL A 240 -15.13 9.88 7.62
CA VAL A 240 -14.13 8.90 7.15
C VAL A 240 -14.54 7.50 7.57
N VAL A 241 -14.49 6.56 6.65
CA VAL A 241 -14.69 5.14 6.90
C VAL A 241 -13.44 4.37 6.51
N THR A 242 -12.95 3.53 7.40
CA THR A 242 -11.77 2.67 7.15
C THR A 242 -12.11 1.21 7.37
N TRP A 243 -11.47 0.31 6.59
CA TRP A 243 -11.58 -1.13 6.76
C TRP A 243 -10.34 -1.85 6.24
N GLY A 244 -10.28 -3.17 6.45
CA GLY A 244 -9.11 -3.97 6.15
C GLY A 244 -8.30 -4.27 7.41
N LEU A 245 -6.99 -4.27 7.30
CA LEU A 245 -6.09 -4.54 8.42
C LEU A 245 -6.26 -3.49 9.52
N LYS A 246 -6.73 -3.93 10.69
CA LYS A 246 -6.99 -3.05 11.85
C LYS A 246 -5.74 -2.72 12.68
N GLY A 247 -4.56 -3.00 12.16
CA GLY A 247 -3.34 -2.92 12.94
C GLY A 247 -3.18 -4.10 13.92
N TYR A 248 -2.01 -4.23 14.50
CA TYR A 248 -1.70 -5.29 15.47
C TYR A 248 -1.67 -4.71 16.88
N LEU A 249 -2.20 -5.48 17.86
CA LEU A 249 -2.32 -5.06 19.26
C LEU A 249 -1.02 -4.48 19.84
N LEU A 250 0.12 -5.10 19.56
CA LEU A 250 1.45 -4.64 19.96
C LEU A 250 2.29 -4.14 18.77
N GLY A 251 1.65 -3.88 17.62
CA GLY A 251 2.32 -3.43 16.42
C GLY A 251 3.12 -4.49 15.69
N THR A 252 4.04 -4.01 14.84
CA THR A 252 4.94 -4.84 14.05
C THR A 252 6.38 -4.63 14.47
N ASP A 253 7.22 -5.66 14.27
CA ASP A 253 8.66 -5.50 14.32
C ASP A 253 9.20 -4.80 13.05
N ASN A 254 10.51 -4.61 12.99
CA ASN A 254 11.18 -3.95 11.86
C ASN A 254 10.99 -4.65 10.50
N LEU A 255 10.49 -5.89 10.51
CA LEU A 255 10.18 -6.68 9.33
C LEU A 255 8.68 -6.76 9.04
N GLY A 256 7.87 -5.94 9.72
CA GLY A 256 6.42 -5.90 9.54
C GLY A 256 5.66 -7.08 10.17
N ARG A 257 6.30 -7.91 10.99
CA ARG A 257 5.68 -9.10 11.60
C ARG A 257 4.97 -8.73 12.89
N ASN A 258 3.77 -9.27 13.12
CA ASN A 258 2.97 -9.05 14.31
C ASN A 258 3.71 -9.43 15.61
N VAL A 259 4.03 -8.43 16.44
CA VAL A 259 4.78 -8.62 17.69
C VAL A 259 4.00 -9.48 18.68
N PHE A 260 2.70 -9.27 18.84
CA PHE A 260 1.85 -10.06 19.74
C PHE A 260 1.89 -11.56 19.38
N TYR A 261 1.71 -11.89 18.10
CA TYR A 261 1.77 -13.26 17.63
C TYR A 261 3.16 -13.89 17.86
N ARG A 262 4.22 -13.13 17.66
CA ARG A 262 5.60 -13.60 17.93
C ARG A 262 5.85 -13.88 19.40
N ILE A 263 5.34 -13.03 20.29
CA ILE A 263 5.43 -13.27 21.75
C ILE A 263 4.70 -14.55 22.12
N LEU A 264 3.46 -14.76 21.61
CA LEU A 264 2.71 -15.98 21.86
C LEU A 264 3.43 -17.23 21.34
N LYS A 265 3.96 -17.18 20.12
CA LYS A 265 4.72 -18.30 19.54
C LYS A 265 6.03 -18.57 20.27
N GLY A 266 6.76 -17.54 20.66
CA GLY A 266 7.96 -17.67 21.49
C GLY A 266 7.64 -18.27 22.86
N GLY A 267 6.59 -17.80 23.52
CA GLY A 267 6.11 -18.32 24.79
C GLY A 267 5.68 -19.81 24.67
N GLN A 268 4.92 -20.16 23.63
CA GLN A 268 4.54 -21.54 23.36
C GLN A 268 5.77 -22.46 23.22
N MET A 269 6.78 -22.01 22.46
CA MET A 269 8.02 -22.78 22.26
C MET A 269 8.79 -22.98 23.57
N THR A 270 8.94 -21.92 24.36
CA THR A 270 9.62 -21.99 25.68
C THR A 270 8.90 -22.90 26.65
N MET A 271 7.57 -22.81 26.73
CA MET A 271 6.76 -23.68 27.59
C MET A 271 6.84 -25.13 27.15
N THR A 272 6.81 -25.41 25.85
CA THR A 272 6.92 -26.77 25.30
C THR A 272 8.26 -27.40 25.65
N VAL A 273 9.36 -26.68 25.48
CA VAL A 273 10.72 -27.15 25.85
C VAL A 273 10.80 -27.41 27.35
N GLY A 274 10.30 -26.49 28.18
CA GLY A 274 10.26 -26.67 29.62
C GLY A 274 9.45 -27.89 30.06
N PHE A 275 8.28 -28.09 29.47
CA PHE A 275 7.41 -29.21 29.75
C PHE A 275 8.05 -30.55 29.38
N ILE A 276 8.66 -30.66 28.21
CA ILE A 276 9.41 -31.84 27.76
C ILE A 276 10.59 -32.15 28.71
N ALA A 277 11.34 -31.13 29.09
CA ALA A 277 12.46 -31.30 30.01
C ALA A 277 12.01 -31.88 31.37
N VAL A 278 10.91 -31.36 31.93
CA VAL A 278 10.33 -31.87 33.18
C VAL A 278 9.87 -33.32 33.03
N ILE A 279 9.23 -33.70 31.95
CA ILE A 279 8.80 -35.11 31.70
C ILE A 279 10.03 -36.02 31.66
N ILE A 280 11.09 -35.62 30.95
CA ILE A 280 12.31 -36.43 30.85
C ILE A 280 12.98 -36.55 32.23
N GLN A 281 13.11 -35.47 32.99
CA GLN A 281 13.67 -35.50 34.35
C GLN A 281 12.84 -36.40 35.27
N PHE A 282 11.54 -36.32 35.21
CA PHE A 282 10.62 -37.15 36.00
C PHE A 282 10.75 -38.64 35.65
N ALA A 283 10.82 -38.96 34.36
CA ALA A 283 11.01 -40.33 33.88
C ALA A 283 12.35 -40.92 34.37
N ILE A 284 13.43 -40.16 34.23
CA ILE A 284 14.78 -40.55 34.71
C ILE A 284 14.78 -40.71 36.22
N GLY A 285 14.21 -39.74 36.95
CA GLY A 285 14.14 -39.78 38.43
C GLY A 285 13.37 -40.99 38.96
N ILE A 286 12.22 -41.30 38.37
CA ILE A 286 11.43 -42.50 38.76
C ILE A 286 12.23 -43.77 38.44
N PHE A 287 12.86 -43.83 37.25
CA PHE A 287 13.60 -45.02 36.85
C PHE A 287 14.83 -45.26 37.74
N VAL A 288 15.67 -44.24 37.93
CA VAL A 288 16.87 -44.34 38.77
C VAL A 288 16.49 -44.54 40.24
N GLY A 289 15.54 -43.75 40.77
CA GLY A 289 15.09 -43.86 42.15
C GLY A 289 14.40 -45.21 42.45
N GLY A 290 13.64 -45.77 41.48
CA GLY A 290 13.00 -47.07 41.59
C GLY A 290 14.05 -48.21 41.65
N ILE A 291 15.08 -48.16 40.81
CA ILE A 291 16.18 -49.13 40.83
C ILE A 291 17.00 -49.01 42.12
N SER A 292 17.37 -47.80 42.52
CA SER A 292 18.12 -47.52 43.74
C SER A 292 17.36 -48.01 44.98
N GLY A 293 16.08 -47.68 45.08
CA GLY A 293 15.23 -48.11 46.19
C GLY A 293 14.96 -49.63 46.24
N TYR A 294 14.94 -50.31 45.08
CA TYR A 294 14.69 -51.76 45.00
C TYR A 294 15.95 -52.56 45.34
N TYR A 295 17.10 -52.18 44.79
CA TYR A 295 18.35 -52.93 45.00
C TYR A 295 19.12 -52.52 46.26
N GLY A 296 18.93 -51.35 46.81
CA GLY A 296 19.59 -50.86 48.04
C GLY A 296 21.12 -50.92 48.04
N GLY A 297 21.74 -50.65 49.15
CA GLY A 297 23.17 -50.85 49.34
C GLY A 297 24.09 -50.01 48.46
N LYS A 298 24.94 -50.64 47.62
CA LYS A 298 25.92 -49.95 46.78
C LYS A 298 25.35 -49.13 45.63
N VAL A 299 24.06 -49.25 45.34
CA VAL A 299 23.35 -48.52 44.29
C VAL A 299 22.72 -47.24 44.84
N ASP A 300 22.64 -47.12 46.15
CA ASP A 300 22.00 -45.99 46.86
C ASP A 300 23.02 -44.95 47.38
N ILE A 301 24.23 -44.97 46.87
CA ILE A 301 25.28 -43.99 47.14
C ILE A 301 25.41 -43.10 45.87
#